data_c3e1da9e1adfddf2d8d90705d010d4b4
#
_entry.id   c3e1da9e1adfddf2d8d90705d010d4b4
#
_cell.length_a   1.000
_cell.length_b   1.000
_cell.length_c   1.000
_cell.angle_alpha   90.00
_cell.angle_beta   90.00
_cell.angle_gamma   90.00
#
_symmetry.space_group_name_H-M   'P 1'
#
loop_
_entity.id
_entity.type
_entity.pdbx_description
1 polymer ?
#
loop_
_entity_poly.entity_id
_entity_poly.type
_entity_poly.pdbx_seq_one_letter_code
_entity_poly.pdbx_strand_id
1 'polypeptide(L)'
;MQQHFIDSADLKYQSAQGLEGPLVAAVHALAASIVGGGKILAYGSGISQAHAQMFAALCVAGFERDRPELAAVALSADAGYFGSTPQACVHYLARQVHALGQAGDVLLLMTVSGNEAS
;
A
#
# COMPACT_ATOMS: atom_id res chain seq x y z
N MET A 1 -6.12 -16.29 27.24
CA MET A 1 -5.35 -15.15 26.74
C MET A 1 -3.95 -15.51 26.26
N GLN A 2 -3.20 -16.27 27.07
CA GLN A 2 -1.86 -16.69 26.63
C GLN A 2 -1.90 -17.51 25.35
N GLN A 3 -2.87 -18.43 25.23
CA GLN A 3 -2.98 -19.25 24.04
C GLN A 3 -3.27 -18.40 22.79
N HIS A 4 -4.07 -17.35 22.95
CA HIS A 4 -4.35 -16.44 21.85
C HIS A 4 -3.07 -15.76 21.34
N PHE A 5 -2.21 -15.30 22.24
CA PHE A 5 -0.94 -14.68 21.86
C PHE A 5 -0.01 -15.69 21.19
N ILE A 6 0.05 -16.92 21.69
CA ILE A 6 0.87 -17.97 21.10
C ILE A 6 0.40 -18.28 19.68
N ASP A 7 -0.93 -18.45 19.50
CA ASP A 7 -1.49 -18.75 18.19
C ASP A 7 -1.24 -17.61 17.21
N SER A 8 -1.34 -16.37 17.66
CA SER A 8 -1.06 -15.20 16.83
C SER A 8 0.41 -15.16 16.40
N ALA A 9 1.32 -15.45 17.31
CA ALA A 9 2.76 -15.48 17.02
C ALA A 9 3.08 -16.60 16.03
N ASP A 10 2.50 -17.78 16.21
CA ASP A 10 2.69 -18.89 15.30
C ASP A 10 2.19 -18.56 13.90
N LEU A 11 1.02 -17.95 13.81
CA LEU A 11 0.44 -17.56 12.53
C LEU A 11 1.35 -16.55 11.81
N LYS A 12 1.84 -15.57 12.53
CA LYS A 12 2.75 -14.56 11.97
C LYS A 12 4.05 -15.18 11.48
N TYR A 13 4.60 -16.12 12.26
CA TYR A 13 5.84 -16.80 11.88
C TYR A 13 5.65 -17.62 10.62
N GLN A 14 4.57 -18.40 10.55
CA GLN A 14 4.26 -19.21 9.37
C GLN A 14 3.99 -18.32 8.15
N SER A 15 3.29 -17.22 8.35
CA SER A 15 3.01 -16.27 7.27
C SER A 15 4.29 -15.63 6.75
N ALA A 16 5.21 -15.28 7.65
CA ALA A 16 6.48 -14.70 7.25
C ALA A 16 7.27 -15.65 6.37
N GLN A 17 7.29 -16.95 6.72
CA GLN A 17 7.98 -17.93 5.89
C GLN A 17 7.34 -18.09 4.51
N GLY A 18 6.01 -18.15 4.47
CA GLY A 18 5.27 -18.31 3.22
C GLY A 18 5.30 -17.09 2.32
N LEU A 19 5.47 -15.90 2.90
CA LEU A 19 5.42 -14.63 2.16
C LEU A 19 6.80 -14.07 1.84
N GLU A 20 7.88 -14.71 2.28
CA GLU A 20 9.22 -14.17 2.10
C GLU A 20 9.53 -13.90 0.62
N GLY A 21 9.29 -14.88 -0.25
CA GLY A 21 9.53 -14.70 -1.69
C GLY A 21 8.71 -13.59 -2.31
N PRO A 22 7.38 -13.60 -2.14
CA PRO A 22 6.54 -12.51 -2.67
C PRO A 22 6.91 -11.14 -2.11
N LEU A 23 7.25 -11.04 -0.82
CA LEU A 23 7.64 -9.76 -0.24
C LEU A 23 8.95 -9.25 -0.81
N VAL A 24 9.93 -10.11 -1.01
CA VAL A 24 11.19 -9.73 -1.63
C VAL A 24 10.95 -9.24 -3.05
N ALA A 25 10.11 -9.93 -3.81
CA ALA A 25 9.78 -9.52 -5.17
C ALA A 25 9.08 -8.15 -5.17
N ALA A 26 8.16 -7.91 -4.23
CA ALA A 26 7.48 -6.64 -4.12
C ALA A 26 8.47 -5.51 -3.79
N VAL A 27 9.36 -5.75 -2.84
CA VAL A 27 10.38 -4.75 -2.47
C VAL A 27 11.28 -4.43 -3.66
N HIS A 28 11.68 -5.44 -4.43
CA HIS A 28 12.49 -5.21 -5.61
C HIS A 28 11.76 -4.37 -6.66
N ALA A 29 10.45 -4.62 -6.85
CA ALA A 29 9.66 -3.84 -7.79
C ALA A 29 9.55 -2.37 -7.35
N LEU A 30 9.32 -2.14 -6.06
CA LEU A 30 9.26 -0.79 -5.51
C LEU A 30 10.60 -0.07 -5.66
N ALA A 31 11.69 -0.75 -5.32
CA ALA A 31 13.02 -0.18 -5.43
C ALA A 31 13.38 0.14 -6.87
N ALA A 32 13.05 -0.75 -7.80
CA ALA A 32 13.32 -0.51 -9.22
C ALA A 32 12.56 0.70 -9.74
N SER A 33 11.32 0.88 -9.31
CA SER A 33 10.54 2.06 -9.68
C SER A 33 11.22 3.35 -9.20
N ILE A 34 11.61 3.37 -7.94
CA ILE A 34 12.25 4.55 -7.34
C ILE A 34 13.57 4.87 -8.03
N VAL A 35 14.41 3.85 -8.24
CA VAL A 35 15.71 4.04 -8.90
C VAL A 35 15.54 4.55 -10.32
N GLY A 36 14.50 4.08 -11.00
CA GLY A 36 14.22 4.52 -12.37
C GLY A 36 13.54 5.88 -12.49
N GLY A 37 13.35 6.58 -11.38
CA GLY A 37 12.71 7.90 -11.40
C GLY A 37 11.20 7.86 -11.29
N GLY A 38 10.62 6.69 -11.05
CA GLY A 38 9.18 6.55 -10.85
C GLY A 38 8.77 6.85 -9.41
N LYS A 39 7.49 6.62 -9.14
CA LYS A 39 6.95 6.82 -7.79
C LYS A 39 6.03 5.67 -7.42
N ILE A 40 5.70 5.60 -6.15
CA ILE A 40 4.78 4.60 -5.62
C ILE A 40 3.46 5.30 -5.32
N LEU A 41 2.37 4.77 -5.88
CA LEU A 41 1.02 5.21 -5.57
C LEU A 41 0.41 4.17 -4.64
N ALA A 42 0.15 4.55 -3.40
CA ALA A 42 -0.35 3.62 -2.39
C ALA A 42 -1.81 3.90 -2.09
N TYR A 43 -2.60 2.85 -2.03
CA TYR A 43 -4.02 2.96 -1.68
C TYR A 43 -4.39 1.81 -0.77
N GLY A 44 -5.19 2.12 0.26
CA GLY A 44 -5.74 1.12 1.14
C GLY A 44 -7.23 1.31 1.26
N SER A 45 -7.98 0.22 1.20
CA SER A 45 -9.43 0.27 1.36
C SER A 45 -9.79 0.14 2.84
N GLY A 46 -10.82 0.88 3.27
CA GLY A 46 -11.28 0.84 4.65
C GLY A 46 -10.18 1.24 5.62
N ILE A 47 -9.95 0.40 6.64
CA ILE A 47 -8.93 0.66 7.66
C ILE A 47 -7.52 0.65 7.08
N SER A 48 -7.31 -0.03 5.96
CA SER A 48 -6.00 -0.08 5.32
C SER A 48 -5.59 1.26 4.70
N GLN A 49 -6.51 2.21 4.59
CA GLN A 49 -6.17 3.56 4.13
C GLN A 49 -5.15 4.21 5.07
N ALA A 50 -5.28 3.99 6.37
CA ALA A 50 -4.30 4.51 7.34
C ALA A 50 -2.92 3.88 7.12
N HIS A 51 -2.88 2.60 6.77
CA HIS A 51 -1.62 1.92 6.49
C HIS A 51 -0.96 2.47 5.23
N ALA A 52 -1.74 2.77 4.19
CA ALA A 52 -1.21 3.35 2.97
C ALA A 52 -0.63 4.75 3.23
N GLN A 53 -1.30 5.55 4.04
CA GLN A 53 -0.80 6.87 4.42
C GLN A 53 0.48 6.77 5.24
N MET A 54 0.55 5.83 6.17
CA MET A 54 1.75 5.61 6.96
C MET A 54 2.92 5.15 6.08
N PHE A 55 2.66 4.25 5.15
CA PHE A 55 3.68 3.79 4.20
C PHE A 55 4.26 4.96 3.41
N ALA A 56 3.40 5.80 2.83
CA ALA A 56 3.85 6.95 2.06
C ALA A 56 4.65 7.93 2.92
N ALA A 57 4.19 8.16 4.15
CA ALA A 57 4.88 9.05 5.08
C ALA A 57 6.26 8.53 5.43
N LEU A 58 6.40 7.22 5.65
CA LEU A 58 7.69 6.62 5.96
C LEU A 58 8.64 6.69 4.76
N CYS A 59 8.12 6.57 3.55
CA CYS A 59 8.95 6.73 2.36
C CYS A 59 9.49 8.15 2.24
N VAL A 60 8.65 9.15 2.45
CA VAL A 60 9.05 10.55 2.30
C VAL A 60 9.88 11.03 3.49
N ALA A 61 9.47 10.70 4.71
CA ALA A 61 10.11 11.23 5.91
C ALA A 61 11.31 10.41 6.39
N GLY A 62 11.36 9.12 6.03
CA GLY A 62 12.41 8.25 6.51
C GLY A 62 11.97 7.36 7.66
N PHE A 63 12.71 6.28 7.87
CA PHE A 63 12.43 5.31 8.92
C PHE A 63 13.76 4.80 9.47
N GLU A 64 13.95 4.97 10.77
CA GLU A 64 15.10 4.51 11.56
C GLU A 64 16.43 5.18 11.22
N ARG A 65 16.60 5.76 10.05
CA ARG A 65 17.83 6.46 9.69
C ARG A 65 17.54 7.55 8.70
N ASP A 66 18.41 8.53 8.64
CA ASP A 66 18.32 9.59 7.65
C ASP A 66 18.63 9.05 6.26
N ARG A 67 17.82 9.42 5.31
CA ARG A 67 18.05 9.10 3.90
C ARG A 67 17.27 10.10 3.04
N PRO A 68 17.62 10.21 1.75
CA PRO A 68 16.83 11.05 0.84
C PRO A 68 15.38 10.57 0.75
N GLU A 69 14.50 11.49 0.46
CA GLU A 69 13.08 11.21 0.30
C GLU A 69 12.85 10.22 -0.85
N LEU A 70 11.91 9.31 -0.64
CA LEU A 70 11.46 8.40 -1.68
C LEU A 70 10.09 8.85 -2.17
N ALA A 71 9.87 8.84 -3.48
CA ALA A 71 8.64 9.34 -4.08
C ALA A 71 7.49 8.37 -3.84
N ALA A 72 6.61 8.70 -2.92
CA ALA A 72 5.43 7.91 -2.62
C ALA A 72 4.28 8.83 -2.27
N VAL A 73 3.09 8.50 -2.77
CA VAL A 73 1.87 9.26 -2.54
C VAL A 73 0.78 8.29 -2.10
N ALA A 74 0.04 8.64 -1.05
CA ALA A 74 -1.13 7.88 -0.66
C ALA A 74 -2.35 8.46 -1.37
N LEU A 75 -3.03 7.61 -2.13
CA LEU A 75 -4.27 8.00 -2.80
C LEU A 75 -5.45 7.77 -1.86
N SER A 76 -6.51 8.52 -2.05
CA SER A 76 -7.72 8.34 -1.26
C SER A 76 -8.93 8.31 -2.19
N ALA A 77 -9.95 7.55 -1.77
CA ALA A 77 -11.23 7.48 -2.45
C ALA A 77 -12.31 7.79 -1.42
N ASP A 78 -12.48 9.07 -1.12
CA ASP A 78 -13.43 9.51 -0.09
C ASP A 78 -14.84 9.51 -0.66
N ALA A 79 -15.67 8.59 -0.18
CA ALA A 79 -17.06 8.46 -0.63
C ALA A 79 -17.90 9.69 -0.30
N GLY A 80 -17.53 10.45 0.74
CA GLY A 80 -18.25 11.65 1.08
C GLY A 80 -18.21 12.74 0.02
N TYR A 81 -17.17 12.72 -0.83
CA TYR A 81 -17.02 13.70 -1.89
C TYR A 81 -17.76 13.31 -3.17
N PHE A 82 -17.83 12.02 -3.49
CA PHE A 82 -18.23 11.55 -4.81
C PHE A 82 -19.40 10.60 -4.75
N GLY A 83 -20.15 10.64 -3.67
CA GLY A 83 -21.26 9.77 -3.43
C GLY A 83 -20.88 8.59 -2.57
N SER A 84 -21.89 7.83 -2.15
CA SER A 84 -21.71 6.75 -1.18
C SER A 84 -21.60 5.37 -1.82
N THR A 85 -21.53 5.29 -3.15
CA THR A 85 -21.47 4.00 -3.81
C THR A 85 -20.02 3.52 -3.93
N PRO A 86 -19.77 2.21 -3.76
CA PRO A 86 -18.43 1.66 -3.99
C PRO A 86 -17.91 1.93 -5.40
N GLN A 87 -18.80 1.94 -6.39
CA GLN A 87 -18.40 2.19 -7.79
C GLN A 87 -17.85 3.61 -7.97
N ALA A 88 -18.45 4.59 -7.30
CA ALA A 88 -17.95 5.97 -7.38
C ALA A 88 -16.56 6.09 -6.81
N CYS A 89 -16.28 5.40 -5.70
CA CYS A 89 -14.96 5.41 -5.08
C CYS A 89 -13.92 4.73 -5.97
N VAL A 90 -14.25 3.57 -6.53
CA VAL A 90 -13.33 2.85 -7.43
C VAL A 90 -13.06 3.68 -8.68
N HIS A 91 -14.08 4.32 -9.22
CA HIS A 91 -13.93 5.15 -10.41
C HIS A 91 -13.00 6.34 -10.13
N TYR A 92 -13.16 6.98 -8.98
CA TYR A 92 -12.29 8.08 -8.59
C TYR A 92 -10.84 7.63 -8.41
N LEU A 93 -10.65 6.46 -7.78
CA LEU A 93 -9.31 5.90 -7.63
C LEU A 93 -8.67 5.66 -9.00
N ALA A 94 -9.40 5.06 -9.93
CA ALA A 94 -8.89 4.81 -11.27
C ALA A 94 -8.50 6.10 -11.98
N ARG A 95 -9.28 7.15 -11.81
CA ARG A 95 -8.98 8.45 -12.40
C ARG A 95 -7.73 9.08 -11.81
N GLN A 96 -7.52 8.93 -10.51
CA GLN A 96 -6.28 9.39 -9.87
C GLN A 96 -5.06 8.66 -10.44
N VAL A 97 -5.15 7.35 -10.58
CA VAL A 97 -4.05 6.57 -11.15
C VAL A 97 -3.78 7.01 -12.58
N HIS A 98 -4.82 7.23 -13.35
CA HIS A 98 -4.67 7.68 -14.73
C HIS A 98 -4.04 9.07 -14.80
N ALA A 99 -4.43 9.97 -13.90
CA ALA A 99 -3.93 11.34 -13.90
C ALA A 99 -2.50 11.45 -13.40
N LEU A 100 -2.12 10.67 -12.38
CA LEU A 100 -0.85 10.80 -11.69
C LEU A 100 0.17 9.75 -12.10
N GLY A 101 -0.29 8.59 -12.59
CA GLY A 101 0.60 7.49 -12.93
C GLY A 101 1.36 7.73 -14.21
N GLN A 102 2.61 7.30 -14.23
CA GLN A 102 3.47 7.37 -15.39
C GLN A 102 4.15 6.02 -15.58
N ALA A 103 4.73 5.81 -16.74
CA ALA A 103 5.46 4.58 -17.01
C ALA A 103 6.58 4.42 -15.98
N GLY A 104 6.69 3.24 -15.39
CA GLY A 104 7.67 2.96 -14.35
C GLY A 104 7.15 3.13 -12.93
N ASP A 105 5.96 3.71 -12.75
CA ASP A 105 5.36 3.82 -11.43
C ASP A 105 4.79 2.47 -10.98
N VAL A 106 4.63 2.32 -9.66
CA VAL A 106 4.05 1.13 -9.05
C VAL A 106 2.81 1.54 -8.26
N LEU A 107 1.74 0.79 -8.43
CA LEU A 107 0.53 0.93 -7.62
C LEU A 107 0.56 -0.13 -6.52
N LEU A 108 0.56 0.30 -5.28
CA LEU A 108 0.56 -0.58 -4.11
C LEU A 108 -0.83 -0.55 -3.49
N LEU A 109 -1.49 -1.68 -3.49
CA LEU A 109 -2.83 -1.82 -2.91
C LEU A 109 -2.75 -2.60 -1.61
N MET A 110 -3.40 -2.08 -0.59
CA MET A 110 -3.47 -2.71 0.73
C MET A 110 -4.93 -3.00 1.06
N THR A 111 -5.19 -4.22 1.48
CA THR A 111 -6.54 -4.67 1.81
C THR A 111 -6.50 -5.61 3.00
N VAL A 112 -7.58 -5.62 3.77
CA VAL A 112 -7.70 -6.53 4.92
C VAL A 112 -8.12 -7.92 4.46
N SER A 113 -9.11 -7.99 3.58
CA SER A 113 -9.71 -9.28 3.18
C SER A 113 -9.15 -9.84 1.88
N GLY A 114 -8.60 -8.97 1.04
CA GLY A 114 -8.17 -9.38 -0.30
C GLY A 114 -9.31 -9.57 -1.29
N ASN A 115 -10.53 -9.23 -0.92
CA ASN A 115 -11.72 -9.47 -1.71
C ASN A 115 -12.42 -8.21 -2.19
N GLU A 116 -11.89 -7.04 -1.90
CA GLU A 116 -12.51 -5.79 -2.33
C GLU A 116 -12.41 -5.64 -3.84
N ALA A 117 -13.48 -5.14 -4.44
CA ALA A 117 -13.49 -4.78 -5.85
C ALA A 117 -12.58 -3.56 -6.05
N SER A 118 -11.66 -3.64 -6.99
CA SER A 118 -10.68 -2.57 -7.21
C SER A 118 -10.56 -2.20 -8.68
#